data_afda89c539177f0176cb78eb4f396c86
#
_entry.id   afda89c539177f0176cb78eb4f396c86
#
_cell.length_a   1.000
_cell.length_b   1.000
_cell.length_c   1.000
_cell.angle_alpha   90.00
_cell.angle_beta   90.00
_cell.angle_gamma   90.00
#
_symmetry.space_group_name_H-M   'P 1'
#
loop_
_entity.id
_entity.type
_entity.pdbx_description
1 polymer ?
#
loop_
_entity_poly.entity_id
_entity_poly.type
_entity_poly.pdbx_seq_one_letter_code
_entity_poly.pdbx_strand_id
1 'polypeptide(L)'
;TTVTKIEKGGIGNKVFTATWKAPTHTITYELNGGTCEDLVTSFTILDNVKLPTPTKENMVFTGWYTSPDFNEDSLITEIKLGTDQDITLYAEWSYNVTYELDGGFNERLTATTYNSSKGLTLPVPTKYGYRFDGWYREPEYINKVETITKGTTEDITLYAKFLPAEDGVVFVENGKKYIYFGSYVQSVVADAETINALKALSTDAKTEEIEYNGKKYVKVEPNPANAIYQFDRLTYYRNTPTMTIGTSKEVSYYYFNVDPIKWRVISEDNDTMTLFSEYVLDVYKFNEAEDNNYENSQIRKWLNEVFYKNAFSEAQQQRIVKTKVDNSASTTYASSNPMASNDTEDFVFLLSYADVTNAKYGFSSSFDVNDKNRKGIATEY
;
A
#
# COMPACT_ATOMS: atom_id res chain seq x y z
N THR A 1 65.72 9.82 -20.80
CA THR A 1 66.03 9.69 -22.24
C THR A 1 65.70 8.26 -22.66
N THR A 2 64.84 8.13 -23.64
CA THR A 2 64.49 6.79 -24.19
C THR A 2 65.71 6.25 -24.93
N VAL A 3 66.18 5.02 -24.57
CA VAL A 3 67.25 4.33 -25.25
C VAL A 3 66.66 3.29 -26.18
N THR A 4 66.87 3.46 -27.48
CA THR A 4 66.31 2.57 -28.53
C THR A 4 67.36 1.58 -29.08
N LYS A 5 68.64 1.85 -28.84
CA LYS A 5 69.75 0.99 -29.26
C LYS A 5 70.98 1.17 -28.37
N ILE A 6 71.82 0.18 -28.35
CA ILE A 6 73.20 0.28 -27.81
C ILE A 6 74.17 0.45 -28.97
N GLU A 7 74.92 1.53 -28.96
CA GLU A 7 75.87 1.84 -30.00
C GLU A 7 77.05 0.82 -30.01
N LYS A 8 77.54 0.53 -31.20
CA LYS A 8 78.69 -0.37 -31.39
C LYS A 8 79.90 0.19 -30.66
N GLY A 9 80.54 -0.63 -29.83
CA GLY A 9 81.72 -0.23 -29.06
C GLY A 9 81.36 0.20 -27.60
N GLY A 10 80.14 0.19 -27.19
CA GLY A 10 79.73 0.39 -25.78
C GLY A 10 80.31 -0.74 -24.91
N ILE A 11 81.03 -0.38 -23.83
CA ILE A 11 81.62 -1.29 -22.83
C ILE A 11 80.98 -1.09 -21.47
N GLY A 12 81.05 -2.13 -20.64
CA GLY A 12 80.51 -2.13 -19.28
C GLY A 12 79.04 -2.60 -19.18
N ASN A 13 78.68 -2.99 -17.98
CA ASN A 13 77.28 -3.41 -17.68
C ASN A 13 76.32 -2.23 -17.84
N LYS A 14 75.21 -2.47 -18.54
CA LYS A 14 74.14 -1.49 -18.75
C LYS A 14 72.86 -2.00 -18.13
N VAL A 15 72.22 -1.15 -17.37
CA VAL A 15 70.85 -1.41 -16.78
C VAL A 15 69.85 -0.60 -17.58
N PHE A 16 68.83 -1.21 -18.06
CA PHE A 16 67.71 -0.58 -18.74
C PHE A 16 66.48 -0.74 -17.89
N THR A 17 65.77 0.35 -17.64
CA THR A 17 64.45 0.34 -16.97
C THR A 17 63.40 0.58 -18.01
N ALA A 18 62.49 -0.37 -18.17
CA ALA A 18 61.32 -0.21 -19.01
C ALA A 18 60.30 0.69 -18.29
N THR A 19 59.84 1.69 -18.99
CA THR A 19 58.70 2.52 -18.54
C THR A 19 57.47 2.21 -19.36
N TRP A 20 56.43 1.88 -18.68
CA TRP A 20 55.15 1.61 -19.28
C TRP A 20 54.23 2.80 -19.07
N LYS A 21 53.46 3.19 -20.08
CA LYS A 21 52.42 4.19 -19.97
C LYS A 21 51.08 3.43 -20.13
N ALA A 22 50.21 3.57 -19.13
CA ALA A 22 48.88 3.03 -19.22
C ALA A 22 48.11 3.69 -20.37
N PRO A 23 47.36 2.93 -21.19
CA PRO A 23 46.46 3.51 -22.17
C PRO A 23 45.41 4.40 -21.49
N THR A 24 44.96 5.40 -22.21
CA THR A 24 43.89 6.29 -21.76
C THR A 24 42.59 5.89 -22.43
N HIS A 25 41.54 5.73 -21.65
CA HIS A 25 40.19 5.40 -22.08
C HIS A 25 39.30 6.62 -21.92
N THR A 26 38.24 6.71 -22.70
CA THR A 26 37.26 7.80 -22.70
C THR A 26 36.03 7.44 -21.90
N ILE A 27 35.42 8.47 -21.28
CA ILE A 27 34.09 8.39 -20.66
C ILE A 27 33.18 9.30 -21.47
N THR A 28 32.14 8.71 -22.04
CA THR A 28 31.06 9.45 -22.69
C THR A 28 29.84 9.49 -21.76
N TYR A 29 29.21 10.65 -21.64
CA TYR A 29 28.05 10.83 -20.77
C TYR A 29 26.82 11.18 -21.60
N GLU A 30 25.80 10.35 -21.50
CA GLU A 30 24.44 10.60 -21.98
C GLU A 30 23.59 11.07 -20.82
N LEU A 31 23.49 12.40 -20.68
CA LEU A 31 22.85 13.05 -19.53
C LEU A 31 21.31 12.98 -19.55
N ASN A 32 20.70 12.55 -20.67
CA ASN A 32 19.26 12.42 -20.84
C ASN A 32 18.49 13.70 -20.43
N GLY A 33 19.03 14.87 -20.86
CA GLY A 33 18.46 16.19 -20.59
C GLY A 33 18.88 16.81 -19.25
N GLY A 34 19.78 16.17 -18.50
CA GLY A 34 20.41 16.77 -17.32
C GLY A 34 21.63 17.61 -17.66
N THR A 35 22.24 18.20 -16.64
CA THR A 35 23.49 18.95 -16.69
C THR A 35 24.46 18.45 -15.62
N CYS A 36 25.75 18.50 -15.90
CA CYS A 36 26.79 18.16 -14.93
C CYS A 36 28.06 18.98 -15.23
N GLU A 37 28.59 19.68 -14.24
CA GLU A 37 29.73 20.58 -14.40
C GLU A 37 31.08 19.84 -14.26
N ASP A 38 31.16 18.80 -13.41
CA ASP A 38 32.40 18.12 -13.03
C ASP A 38 32.59 16.76 -13.74
N LEU A 39 32.45 16.72 -15.08
CA LEU A 39 32.59 15.49 -15.84
C LEU A 39 34.07 15.10 -16.00
N VAL A 40 34.45 13.92 -15.50
CA VAL A 40 35.73 13.29 -15.80
C VAL A 40 35.59 12.56 -17.15
N THR A 41 36.27 13.01 -18.17
CA THR A 41 36.11 12.50 -19.56
C THR A 41 37.10 11.42 -19.96
N SER A 42 38.11 11.14 -19.13
CA SER A 42 39.12 10.11 -19.43
C SER A 42 39.71 9.49 -18.16
N PHE A 43 40.17 8.28 -18.26
CA PHE A 43 40.83 7.54 -17.18
C PHE A 43 41.84 6.53 -17.76
N THR A 44 42.66 5.93 -16.90
CA THR A 44 43.56 4.84 -17.20
C THR A 44 43.21 3.63 -16.34
N ILE A 45 43.76 2.46 -16.66
CA ILE A 45 43.60 1.24 -15.85
C ILE A 45 44.08 1.39 -14.39
N LEU A 46 44.81 2.45 -14.08
CA LEU A 46 45.35 2.74 -12.76
C LEU A 46 44.46 3.69 -11.95
N ASP A 47 43.37 4.18 -12.53
CA ASP A 47 42.49 5.12 -11.90
C ASP A 47 41.26 4.44 -11.33
N ASN A 48 40.79 4.95 -10.18
CA ASN A 48 39.45 4.67 -9.65
C ASN A 48 38.65 5.98 -9.74
N VAL A 49 37.67 6.03 -10.64
CA VAL A 49 36.92 7.26 -10.93
C VAL A 49 35.58 7.25 -10.24
N LYS A 50 35.41 8.13 -9.27
CA LYS A 50 34.10 8.40 -8.67
C LYS A 50 33.26 9.20 -9.65
N LEU A 51 32.05 8.72 -9.93
CA LEU A 51 31.16 9.37 -10.88
C LEU A 51 30.45 10.58 -10.25
N PRO A 52 30.31 11.70 -10.99
CA PRO A 52 29.62 12.87 -10.51
C PRO A 52 28.10 12.66 -10.45
N THR A 53 27.40 13.54 -9.70
CA THR A 53 25.93 13.55 -9.66
C THR A 53 25.42 14.67 -10.54
N PRO A 54 24.76 14.37 -11.66
CA PRO A 54 24.17 15.39 -12.52
C PRO A 54 22.90 15.96 -11.90
N THR A 55 22.42 17.08 -12.44
CA THR A 55 21.16 17.72 -12.05
C THR A 55 20.22 17.86 -13.24
N LYS A 56 18.92 17.76 -12.97
CA LYS A 56 17.85 18.01 -13.95
C LYS A 56 16.68 18.63 -13.20
N GLU A 57 16.11 19.68 -13.78
CA GLU A 57 15.01 20.41 -13.16
C GLU A 57 13.83 19.49 -12.82
N ASN A 58 13.33 19.57 -11.59
CA ASN A 58 12.20 18.79 -11.07
C ASN A 58 12.34 17.25 -11.12
N MET A 59 13.56 16.74 -11.30
CA MET A 59 13.82 15.30 -11.36
C MET A 59 14.88 14.87 -10.35
N VAL A 60 14.80 13.62 -9.92
CA VAL A 60 15.80 13.00 -9.03
C VAL A 60 16.66 12.06 -9.85
N PHE A 61 17.98 12.26 -9.74
CA PHE A 61 18.95 11.34 -10.33
C PHE A 61 18.93 10.00 -9.60
N THR A 62 18.82 8.91 -10.32
CA THR A 62 18.71 7.56 -9.76
C THR A 62 19.97 6.72 -9.95
N GLY A 63 20.81 7.04 -10.90
CA GLY A 63 22.09 6.37 -11.10
C GLY A 63 22.70 6.50 -12.49
N TRP A 64 23.97 6.09 -12.60
CA TRP A 64 24.66 5.92 -13.87
C TRP A 64 24.61 4.46 -14.31
N TYR A 65 24.28 4.25 -15.57
CA TYR A 65 24.18 2.92 -16.18
C TYR A 65 25.12 2.81 -17.37
N THR A 66 25.73 1.62 -17.58
CA THR A 66 26.57 1.34 -18.76
C THR A 66 25.76 0.84 -19.96
N SER A 67 24.45 0.66 -19.81
CA SER A 67 23.51 0.27 -20.86
C SER A 67 22.38 1.31 -20.98
N PRO A 68 21.96 1.66 -22.22
CA PRO A 68 20.82 2.54 -22.46
C PRO A 68 19.47 1.92 -22.03
N ASP A 69 19.43 0.62 -21.79
CA ASP A 69 18.25 -0.10 -21.30
C ASP A 69 18.06 0.00 -19.78
N PHE A 70 19.01 0.62 -19.08
CA PHE A 70 19.01 0.78 -17.61
C PHE A 70 18.82 -0.54 -16.85
N ASN A 71 19.42 -1.63 -17.33
CA ASN A 71 19.40 -2.92 -16.64
C ASN A 71 20.13 -2.82 -15.29
N GLU A 72 19.62 -3.47 -14.25
CA GLU A 72 20.20 -3.39 -12.90
C GLU A 72 21.68 -3.79 -12.85
N ASP A 73 22.08 -4.80 -13.64
CA ASP A 73 23.46 -5.25 -13.73
C ASP A 73 24.40 -4.21 -14.36
N SER A 74 23.85 -3.19 -15.05
CA SER A 74 24.61 -2.11 -15.66
C SER A 74 24.74 -0.86 -14.78
N LEU A 75 24.12 -0.84 -13.58
CA LEU A 75 24.24 0.24 -12.62
C LEU A 75 25.64 0.29 -12.02
N ILE A 76 26.30 1.46 -12.09
CA ILE A 76 27.60 1.67 -11.49
C ILE A 76 27.66 3.00 -10.71
N THR A 77 28.51 3.05 -9.69
CA THR A 77 28.76 4.24 -8.87
C THR A 77 30.17 4.80 -9.05
N GLU A 78 31.05 3.98 -9.62
CA GLU A 78 32.45 4.29 -9.87
C GLU A 78 32.98 3.46 -11.05
N ILE A 79 34.02 3.95 -11.74
CA ILE A 79 34.81 3.15 -12.67
C ILE A 79 35.98 2.57 -11.87
N LYS A 80 36.03 1.25 -11.75
CA LYS A 80 36.98 0.56 -10.90
C LYS A 80 38.37 0.48 -11.53
N LEU A 81 39.37 0.45 -10.68
CA LEU A 81 40.76 0.12 -11.05
C LEU A 81 40.82 -1.15 -11.93
N GLY A 82 41.60 -1.11 -12.98
CA GLY A 82 41.75 -2.22 -13.91
C GLY A 82 40.73 -2.24 -15.05
N THR A 83 39.81 -1.26 -15.13
CA THR A 83 38.92 -1.12 -16.28
C THR A 83 39.74 -0.72 -17.51
N ASP A 84 39.69 -1.52 -18.58
CA ASP A 84 40.52 -1.41 -19.79
C ASP A 84 39.66 -1.29 -21.06
N GLN A 85 38.73 -0.36 -21.08
CA GLN A 85 37.85 -0.05 -22.21
C GLN A 85 37.21 1.33 -22.08
N ASP A 86 36.82 1.92 -23.21
CA ASP A 86 35.96 3.13 -23.21
C ASP A 86 34.59 2.81 -22.63
N ILE A 87 34.02 3.77 -21.91
CA ILE A 87 32.73 3.61 -21.22
C ILE A 87 31.77 4.70 -21.67
N THR A 88 30.53 4.29 -21.99
CA THR A 88 29.40 5.21 -22.12
C THR A 88 28.50 5.09 -20.89
N LEU A 89 28.15 6.20 -20.28
CA LEU A 89 27.31 6.30 -19.09
C LEU A 89 26.01 7.01 -19.41
N TYR A 90 24.90 6.39 -19.03
CA TYR A 90 23.55 6.88 -19.22
C TYR A 90 22.97 7.31 -17.87
N ALA A 91 22.60 8.58 -17.75
CA ALA A 91 21.93 9.09 -16.55
C ALA A 91 20.46 8.64 -16.56
N GLU A 92 20.03 8.00 -15.47
CA GLU A 92 18.61 7.69 -15.25
C GLU A 92 17.98 8.68 -14.29
N TRP A 93 16.71 9.03 -14.57
CA TRP A 93 15.92 9.99 -13.81
C TRP A 93 14.60 9.38 -13.37
N SER A 94 14.09 9.79 -12.20
CA SER A 94 12.73 9.48 -11.79
C SER A 94 11.75 10.52 -12.33
N TYR A 95 10.56 10.05 -12.68
CA TYR A 95 9.42 10.83 -13.16
C TYR A 95 8.30 10.79 -12.13
N ASN A 96 7.50 11.85 -12.06
CA ASN A 96 6.42 11.95 -11.08
C ASN A 96 5.15 11.25 -11.56
N VAL A 97 4.41 10.69 -10.60
CA VAL A 97 3.02 10.23 -10.81
C VAL A 97 2.12 10.99 -9.86
N THR A 98 1.19 11.73 -10.42
CA THR A 98 0.13 12.42 -9.69
C THR A 98 -1.15 11.60 -9.77
N TYR A 99 -1.84 11.40 -8.65
CA TYR A 99 -3.08 10.64 -8.58
C TYR A 99 -4.24 11.56 -8.21
N GLU A 100 -5.18 11.74 -9.13
CA GLU A 100 -6.46 12.42 -8.92
C GLU A 100 -7.50 11.38 -8.49
N LEU A 101 -7.87 11.38 -7.22
CA LEU A 101 -8.55 10.27 -6.55
C LEU A 101 -10.07 10.42 -6.43
N ASP A 102 -10.66 11.52 -6.90
CA ASP A 102 -12.11 11.75 -6.86
C ASP A 102 -12.75 11.38 -5.50
N GLY A 103 -12.14 11.83 -4.41
CA GLY A 103 -12.58 11.53 -3.04
C GLY A 103 -12.25 10.12 -2.52
N GLY A 104 -11.52 9.32 -3.30
CA GLY A 104 -10.89 8.08 -2.82
C GLY A 104 -9.53 8.32 -2.19
N PHE A 105 -8.85 7.26 -1.80
CA PHE A 105 -7.50 7.31 -1.25
C PHE A 105 -6.65 6.11 -1.70
N ASN A 106 -5.35 6.34 -1.79
CA ASN A 106 -4.34 5.29 -1.98
C ASN A 106 -3.79 4.84 -0.62
N GLU A 107 -3.20 3.64 -0.58
CA GLU A 107 -2.39 3.23 0.56
C GLU A 107 -1.19 4.18 0.75
N ARG A 108 -0.75 4.37 1.99
CA ARG A 108 0.32 5.31 2.36
C ARG A 108 1.63 5.13 1.60
N LEU A 109 1.99 3.88 1.29
CA LEU A 109 3.25 3.55 0.61
C LEU A 109 3.11 3.49 -0.92
N THR A 110 2.06 4.10 -1.47
CA THR A 110 1.89 4.22 -2.92
C THR A 110 3.03 5.03 -3.52
N ALA A 111 3.67 4.46 -4.54
CA ALA A 111 4.75 5.13 -5.25
C ALA A 111 4.22 6.35 -6.00
N THR A 112 4.83 7.50 -5.76
CA THR A 112 4.54 8.77 -6.45
C THR A 112 5.58 9.14 -7.51
N THR A 113 6.55 8.25 -7.73
CA THR A 113 7.58 8.38 -8.76
C THR A 113 7.85 7.02 -9.39
N TYR A 114 8.41 7.04 -10.60
CA TYR A 114 8.86 5.84 -11.30
C TYR A 114 10.09 6.13 -12.14
N ASN A 115 10.83 5.07 -12.48
CA ASN A 115 11.96 5.12 -13.40
C ASN A 115 11.56 4.55 -14.75
N SER A 116 12.08 5.14 -15.84
CA SER A 116 11.80 4.65 -17.19
C SER A 116 12.26 3.22 -17.43
N SER A 117 13.31 2.77 -16.74
CA SER A 117 13.84 1.41 -16.82
C SER A 117 12.89 0.34 -16.30
N LYS A 118 12.03 0.68 -15.33
CA LYS A 118 11.17 -0.30 -14.62
C LYS A 118 9.68 -0.11 -14.95
N GLY A 119 9.25 1.11 -15.24
CA GLY A 119 7.84 1.46 -15.28
C GLY A 119 7.22 1.44 -13.87
N LEU A 120 5.90 1.31 -13.77
CA LEU A 120 5.19 1.25 -12.50
C LEU A 120 3.91 0.44 -12.62
N THR A 121 3.74 -0.54 -11.71
CA THR A 121 2.43 -1.15 -11.46
C THR A 121 1.57 -0.20 -10.65
N LEU A 122 0.40 0.15 -11.19
CA LEU A 122 -0.47 1.13 -10.56
C LEU A 122 -1.19 0.55 -9.35
N PRO A 123 -1.42 1.35 -8.30
CA PRO A 123 -2.17 0.94 -7.12
C PRO A 123 -3.66 0.78 -7.45
N VAL A 124 -4.39 0.09 -6.59
CA VAL A 124 -5.85 0.13 -6.59
C VAL A 124 -6.29 1.02 -5.42
N PRO A 125 -6.84 2.20 -5.71
CA PRO A 125 -7.32 3.11 -4.69
C PRO A 125 -8.63 2.61 -4.09
N THR A 126 -8.93 3.09 -2.88
CA THR A 126 -10.18 2.81 -2.18
C THR A 126 -11.08 4.04 -2.19
N LYS A 127 -12.39 3.83 -2.43
CA LYS A 127 -13.46 4.78 -2.15
C LYS A 127 -14.62 3.98 -1.57
N TYR A 128 -15.01 4.30 -0.33
CA TYR A 128 -16.07 3.54 0.36
C TYR A 128 -17.39 3.61 -0.42
N GLY A 129 -18.03 2.46 -0.57
CA GLY A 129 -19.27 2.36 -1.35
C GLY A 129 -19.11 2.39 -2.87
N TYR A 130 -17.88 2.34 -3.36
CA TYR A 130 -17.59 2.34 -4.79
C TYR A 130 -16.61 1.22 -5.14
N ARG A 131 -16.73 0.68 -6.35
CA ARG A 131 -15.72 -0.18 -6.96
C ARG A 131 -14.81 0.64 -7.86
N PHE A 132 -13.53 0.33 -7.85
CA PHE A 132 -12.57 0.95 -8.74
C PHE A 132 -12.73 0.38 -10.16
N ASP A 133 -12.94 1.27 -11.14
CA ASP A 133 -13.05 0.90 -12.56
C ASP A 133 -11.69 0.91 -13.26
N GLY A 134 -10.80 1.82 -12.88
CA GLY A 134 -9.46 1.93 -13.47
C GLY A 134 -8.86 3.33 -13.37
N TRP A 135 -7.59 3.41 -13.76
CA TRP A 135 -6.88 4.65 -13.97
C TRP A 135 -7.04 5.14 -15.41
N TYR A 136 -7.11 6.46 -15.59
CA TYR A 136 -7.25 7.11 -16.89
C TYR A 136 -6.28 8.28 -17.01
N ARG A 137 -5.89 8.61 -18.24
CA ARG A 137 -5.00 9.76 -18.54
C ARG A 137 -5.71 11.09 -18.43
N GLU A 138 -7.02 11.13 -18.62
CA GLU A 138 -7.82 12.33 -18.68
C GLU A 138 -9.01 12.28 -17.71
N PRO A 139 -9.49 13.43 -17.21
CA PRO A 139 -10.64 13.49 -16.31
C PRO A 139 -11.97 13.03 -16.98
N GLU A 140 -12.02 12.99 -18.32
CA GLU A 140 -13.16 12.47 -19.08
C GLU A 140 -13.18 10.94 -19.16
N TYR A 141 -12.16 10.25 -18.62
CA TYR A 141 -12.05 8.80 -18.58
C TYR A 141 -12.05 8.11 -19.95
N ILE A 142 -11.28 8.64 -20.90
CA ILE A 142 -11.21 8.13 -22.28
C ILE A 142 -10.14 7.05 -22.42
N ASN A 143 -8.89 7.33 -22.01
CA ASN A 143 -7.76 6.44 -22.18
C ASN A 143 -7.39 5.74 -20.87
N LYS A 144 -7.82 4.49 -20.74
CA LYS A 144 -7.53 3.64 -19.57
C LYS A 144 -6.07 3.23 -19.54
N VAL A 145 -5.47 3.25 -18.34
CA VAL A 145 -4.08 2.89 -18.09
C VAL A 145 -4.04 1.77 -17.05
N GLU A 146 -3.43 0.65 -17.39
CA GLU A 146 -3.28 -0.49 -16.47
C GLU A 146 -1.93 -0.46 -15.76
N THR A 147 -0.90 0.05 -16.43
CA THR A 147 0.47 0.14 -15.92
C THR A 147 1.20 1.27 -16.62
N ILE A 148 2.21 1.85 -15.98
CA ILE A 148 3.19 2.70 -16.65
C ILE A 148 4.27 1.79 -17.21
N THR A 149 4.38 1.73 -18.54
CA THR A 149 5.27 0.79 -19.21
C THR A 149 6.73 1.23 -19.13
N LYS A 150 7.65 0.27 -19.17
CA LYS A 150 9.07 0.52 -19.36
C LYS A 150 9.29 1.37 -20.61
N GLY A 151 10.17 2.35 -20.52
CA GLY A 151 10.48 3.30 -21.58
C GLY A 151 9.66 4.60 -21.53
N THR A 152 8.68 4.73 -20.65
CA THR A 152 7.96 5.99 -20.42
C THR A 152 8.87 7.03 -19.77
N THR A 153 8.92 8.25 -20.31
CA THR A 153 9.87 9.32 -19.92
C THR A 153 9.19 10.66 -19.71
N GLU A 154 8.04 10.69 -19.03
CA GLU A 154 7.23 11.88 -18.76
C GLU A 154 6.62 11.84 -17.37
N ASP A 155 6.35 13.00 -16.78
CA ASP A 155 5.47 13.08 -15.60
C ASP A 155 4.04 12.72 -15.99
N ILE A 156 3.36 11.96 -15.15
CA ILE A 156 2.04 11.40 -15.45
C ILE A 156 1.03 11.84 -14.42
N THR A 157 -0.11 12.34 -14.86
CA THR A 157 -1.31 12.47 -14.02
C THR A 157 -2.31 11.38 -14.37
N LEU A 158 -2.82 10.69 -13.35
CA LEU A 158 -3.79 9.61 -13.46
C LEU A 158 -5.06 9.94 -12.69
N TYR A 159 -6.19 9.74 -13.33
CA TYR A 159 -7.53 10.00 -12.79
C TYR A 159 -8.19 8.67 -12.42
N ALA A 160 -8.52 8.50 -11.15
CA ALA A 160 -9.24 7.32 -10.66
C ALA A 160 -10.70 7.40 -11.06
N LYS A 161 -11.20 6.37 -11.73
CA LYS A 161 -12.64 6.22 -11.99
C LYS A 161 -13.25 5.24 -11.02
N PHE A 162 -14.31 5.68 -10.37
CA PHE A 162 -15.10 4.85 -9.47
C PHE A 162 -16.53 4.72 -9.97
N LEU A 163 -17.10 3.53 -9.77
CA LEU A 163 -18.50 3.24 -10.07
C LEU A 163 -19.21 2.90 -8.77
N PRO A 164 -20.45 3.36 -8.54
CA PRO A 164 -21.20 2.98 -7.36
C PRO A 164 -21.23 1.45 -7.21
N ALA A 165 -21.06 0.98 -5.99
CA ALA A 165 -21.19 -0.43 -5.68
C ALA A 165 -22.67 -0.80 -5.62
N GLU A 166 -23.02 -1.95 -6.20
CA GLU A 166 -24.36 -2.52 -6.11
C GLU A 166 -24.39 -3.54 -4.98
N ASP A 167 -25.36 -3.38 -4.04
CA ASP A 167 -25.50 -4.27 -2.90
C ASP A 167 -25.79 -5.72 -3.36
N GLY A 168 -25.03 -6.66 -2.85
CA GLY A 168 -25.21 -8.07 -3.13
C GLY A 168 -24.72 -8.53 -4.51
N VAL A 169 -24.04 -7.68 -5.28
CA VAL A 169 -23.48 -8.03 -6.59
C VAL A 169 -21.98 -8.32 -6.48
N VAL A 170 -21.57 -9.50 -6.94
CA VAL A 170 -20.15 -9.92 -6.97
C VAL A 170 -19.41 -9.21 -8.10
N PHE A 171 -18.22 -8.72 -7.82
CA PHE A 171 -17.31 -8.14 -8.80
C PHE A 171 -15.88 -8.64 -8.60
N VAL A 172 -15.02 -8.45 -9.61
CA VAL A 172 -13.61 -8.84 -9.55
C VAL A 172 -12.74 -7.59 -9.55
N GLU A 173 -11.78 -7.53 -8.63
CA GLU A 173 -10.79 -6.48 -8.50
C GLU A 173 -9.44 -7.12 -8.16
N ASN A 174 -8.38 -6.84 -8.92
CA ASN A 174 -7.07 -7.47 -8.75
C ASN A 174 -7.09 -9.01 -8.67
N GLY A 175 -7.93 -9.65 -9.48
CA GLY A 175 -8.05 -11.11 -9.53
C GLY A 175 -8.74 -11.75 -8.32
N LYS A 176 -9.25 -10.94 -7.39
CA LYS A 176 -10.03 -11.40 -6.24
C LYS A 176 -11.52 -11.04 -6.42
N LYS A 177 -12.40 -11.89 -5.89
CA LYS A 177 -13.84 -11.64 -5.89
C LYS A 177 -14.23 -10.84 -4.64
N TYR A 178 -15.08 -9.84 -4.85
CA TYR A 178 -15.63 -8.99 -3.80
C TYR A 178 -17.14 -8.84 -3.95
N ILE A 179 -17.78 -8.45 -2.86
CA ILE A 179 -19.19 -8.09 -2.82
C ILE A 179 -19.37 -6.96 -1.81
N TYR A 180 -20.24 -6.00 -2.10
CA TYR A 180 -20.74 -5.09 -1.09
C TYR A 180 -22.02 -5.65 -0.49
N PHE A 181 -22.07 -5.76 0.84
CA PHE A 181 -23.21 -6.33 1.53
C PHE A 181 -23.30 -5.83 2.96
N GLY A 182 -24.44 -5.23 3.31
CA GLY A 182 -24.59 -4.50 4.57
C GLY A 182 -23.85 -3.18 4.60
N SER A 183 -23.96 -2.44 5.71
CA SER A 183 -23.34 -1.14 5.90
C SER A 183 -22.89 -0.96 7.35
N TYR A 184 -21.80 -0.25 7.56
CA TYR A 184 -21.27 0.07 8.89
C TYR A 184 -20.61 1.44 8.91
N VAL A 185 -20.36 1.94 10.08
CA VAL A 185 -19.63 3.19 10.30
C VAL A 185 -18.19 3.03 9.80
N GLN A 186 -17.74 3.88 8.85
CA GLN A 186 -16.41 3.70 8.28
C GLN A 186 -15.65 5.00 8.03
N SER A 187 -16.16 5.90 7.16
CA SER A 187 -15.42 7.09 6.75
C SER A 187 -15.84 8.35 7.51
N VAL A 188 -14.87 9.24 7.77
CA VAL A 188 -15.14 10.54 8.37
C VAL A 188 -15.87 11.44 7.36
N VAL A 189 -16.88 12.16 7.81
CA VAL A 189 -17.53 13.19 7.00
C VAL A 189 -16.58 14.37 6.86
N ALA A 190 -16.14 14.66 5.64
CA ALA A 190 -15.20 15.75 5.34
C ALA A 190 -15.88 17.02 4.87
N ASP A 191 -17.12 16.92 4.35
CA ASP A 191 -17.85 18.06 3.81
C ASP A 191 -18.41 18.97 4.91
N ALA A 192 -18.00 20.25 4.87
CA ALA A 192 -18.35 21.22 5.89
C ALA A 192 -19.86 21.54 5.95
N GLU A 193 -20.56 21.50 4.82
CA GLU A 193 -21.99 21.74 4.76
C GLU A 193 -22.75 20.62 5.47
N THR A 194 -22.41 19.38 5.15
CA THR A 194 -22.95 18.19 5.80
C THR A 194 -22.65 18.19 7.31
N ILE A 195 -21.40 18.48 7.72
CA ILE A 195 -21.03 18.58 9.13
C ILE A 195 -21.91 19.62 9.87
N ASN A 196 -22.14 20.79 9.28
CA ASN A 196 -22.96 21.83 9.88
C ASN A 196 -24.43 21.41 10.01
N ALA A 197 -24.96 20.71 9.00
CA ALA A 197 -26.31 20.15 9.05
C ALA A 197 -26.44 19.09 10.16
N LEU A 198 -25.47 18.17 10.25
CA LEU A 198 -25.44 17.14 11.29
C LEU A 198 -25.32 17.73 12.69
N LYS A 199 -24.51 18.78 12.87
CA LYS A 199 -24.44 19.53 14.14
C LYS A 199 -25.78 20.11 14.56
N ALA A 200 -26.53 20.65 13.60
CA ALA A 200 -27.85 21.23 13.88
C ALA A 200 -28.91 20.18 14.27
N LEU A 201 -28.74 18.93 13.79
CA LEU A 201 -29.61 17.80 14.09
C LEU A 201 -29.19 17.03 15.35
N SER A 202 -27.95 17.21 15.81
CA SER A 202 -27.38 16.49 16.94
C SER A 202 -28.01 16.84 18.26
N THR A 203 -28.08 15.85 19.15
CA THR A 203 -28.43 16.00 20.57
C THR A 203 -27.17 16.14 21.44
N ASP A 204 -27.33 16.15 22.77
CA ASP A 204 -26.21 16.11 23.72
C ASP A 204 -25.64 14.69 23.93
N ALA A 205 -26.18 13.70 23.21
CA ALA A 205 -25.67 12.32 23.30
C ALA A 205 -24.22 12.23 22.81
N LYS A 206 -23.41 11.43 23.50
CA LYS A 206 -22.00 11.22 23.15
C LYS A 206 -21.82 10.44 21.85
N THR A 207 -22.73 9.52 21.59
CA THR A 207 -22.82 8.74 20.36
C THR A 207 -24.28 8.67 19.96
N GLU A 208 -24.57 8.99 18.71
CA GLU A 208 -25.92 8.93 18.16
C GLU A 208 -25.92 8.69 16.66
N GLU A 209 -26.92 7.97 16.17
CA GLU A 209 -27.22 7.84 14.74
C GLU A 209 -28.07 9.02 14.29
N ILE A 210 -27.70 9.64 13.17
CA ILE A 210 -28.38 10.79 12.59
C ILE A 210 -28.74 10.47 11.14
N GLU A 211 -29.98 10.72 10.75
CA GLU A 211 -30.41 10.62 9.37
C GLU A 211 -30.46 12.02 8.74
N TYR A 212 -29.79 12.19 7.61
CA TYR A 212 -29.80 13.44 6.85
C TYR A 212 -29.73 13.15 5.36
N ASN A 213 -30.66 13.76 4.59
CA ASN A 213 -30.77 13.56 3.13
C ASN A 213 -30.85 12.08 2.71
N GLY A 214 -31.58 11.25 3.50
CA GLY A 214 -31.75 9.81 3.22
C GLY A 214 -30.49 8.97 3.45
N LYS A 215 -29.48 9.51 4.12
CA LYS A 215 -28.25 8.80 4.53
C LYS A 215 -28.14 8.77 6.05
N LYS A 216 -27.55 7.69 6.55
CA LYS A 216 -27.23 7.52 7.96
C LYS A 216 -25.81 7.98 8.25
N TYR A 217 -25.68 8.65 9.38
CA TYR A 217 -24.41 9.12 9.92
C TYR A 217 -24.34 8.76 11.40
N VAL A 218 -23.13 8.64 11.92
CA VAL A 218 -22.91 8.43 13.35
C VAL A 218 -22.05 9.55 13.90
N LYS A 219 -22.56 10.22 14.93
CA LYS A 219 -21.79 11.16 15.74
C LYS A 219 -21.08 10.41 16.83
N VAL A 220 -19.81 10.72 17.07
CA VAL A 220 -19.00 10.11 18.12
C VAL A 220 -18.25 11.19 18.90
N GLU A 221 -18.32 11.13 20.23
CA GLU A 221 -17.44 11.90 21.10
C GLU A 221 -16.07 11.22 21.13
N PRO A 222 -14.96 11.91 20.80
CA PRO A 222 -13.66 11.32 20.93
C PRO A 222 -13.36 10.98 22.39
N ASN A 223 -12.94 9.75 22.66
CA ASN A 223 -12.46 9.38 23.99
C ASN A 223 -10.98 9.77 24.11
N PRO A 224 -10.62 10.78 24.93
CA PRO A 224 -9.24 11.26 25.03
C PRO A 224 -8.25 10.17 25.46
N ALA A 225 -8.69 9.19 26.24
CA ALA A 225 -7.84 8.10 26.71
C ALA A 225 -7.53 7.08 25.59
N ASN A 226 -8.45 6.90 24.64
CA ASN A 226 -8.28 5.98 23.51
C ASN A 226 -7.83 6.71 22.25
N ALA A 227 -8.09 8.02 22.16
CA ALA A 227 -7.76 8.84 21.00
C ALA A 227 -6.26 8.79 20.66
N ILE A 228 -5.38 8.82 21.65
CA ILE A 228 -3.93 8.82 21.42
C ILE A 228 -3.49 7.54 20.69
N TYR A 229 -4.01 6.38 21.04
CA TYR A 229 -3.64 5.10 20.41
C TYR A 229 -4.32 4.87 19.06
N GLN A 230 -5.57 5.22 18.92
CA GLN A 230 -6.31 5.11 17.66
C GLN A 230 -5.84 6.15 16.64
N PHE A 231 -5.60 7.39 17.06
CA PHE A 231 -5.15 8.46 16.18
C PHE A 231 -3.70 8.31 15.73
N ASP A 232 -2.79 7.84 16.56
CA ASP A 232 -1.43 7.52 16.13
C ASP A 232 -1.41 6.42 15.06
N ARG A 233 -2.30 5.45 15.14
CA ARG A 233 -2.45 4.42 14.11
C ARG A 233 -3.10 4.97 12.83
N LEU A 234 -4.12 5.80 12.93
CA LEU A 234 -4.79 6.41 11.79
C LEU A 234 -3.91 7.46 11.11
N THR A 235 -3.26 8.35 11.84
CA THR A 235 -2.26 9.29 11.28
C THR A 235 -1.06 8.58 10.69
N TYR A 236 -0.66 7.45 11.25
CA TYR A 236 0.44 6.65 10.73
C TYR A 236 0.08 5.97 9.40
N TYR A 237 -1.18 5.61 9.17
CA TYR A 237 -1.59 4.84 7.99
C TYR A 237 -2.29 5.65 6.89
N ARG A 238 -2.75 6.89 7.09
CA ARG A 238 -3.66 7.52 6.14
C ARG A 238 -3.37 8.93 5.66
N ASN A 239 -2.34 9.63 6.03
CA ASN A 239 -2.22 11.07 5.71
C ASN A 239 -3.50 11.88 6.06
N THR A 240 -4.29 11.42 7.02
CA THR A 240 -5.36 12.25 7.55
C THR A 240 -4.76 13.52 8.13
N PRO A 241 -5.38 14.69 7.91
CA PRO A 241 -4.90 15.91 8.52
C PRO A 241 -4.73 15.64 10.01
N THR A 242 -3.56 15.93 10.54
CA THR A 242 -3.26 15.83 11.96
C THR A 242 -4.33 16.60 12.70
N MET A 243 -5.25 15.88 13.33
CA MET A 243 -6.20 16.53 14.23
C MET A 243 -5.39 16.97 15.43
N THR A 244 -5.05 18.24 15.45
CA THR A 244 -4.48 18.87 16.63
C THR A 244 -5.59 18.88 17.66
N ILE A 245 -5.55 17.92 18.58
CA ILE A 245 -6.37 17.99 19.79
C ILE A 245 -5.81 19.17 20.56
N GLY A 246 -6.38 20.33 20.29
CA GLY A 246 -6.05 21.54 21.03
C GLY A 246 -6.40 21.31 22.49
N THR A 247 -5.58 21.83 23.38
CA THR A 247 -5.77 21.87 24.84
C THR A 247 -6.98 22.72 25.28
N SER A 248 -7.81 23.18 24.36
CA SER A 248 -9.02 23.94 24.63
C SER A 248 -10.22 23.00 24.81
N LYS A 249 -11.02 23.29 25.83
CA LYS A 249 -12.19 22.55 26.31
C LYS A 249 -13.39 22.42 25.35
N GLU A 250 -13.24 22.60 24.06
CA GLU A 250 -14.29 22.33 23.09
C GLU A 250 -14.23 20.85 22.72
N VAL A 251 -15.22 20.10 23.15
CA VAL A 251 -15.45 18.72 22.75
C VAL A 251 -15.81 18.75 21.27
N SER A 252 -14.86 18.39 20.42
CA SER A 252 -15.11 18.25 18.98
C SER A 252 -15.69 16.87 18.73
N TYR A 253 -16.96 16.80 18.34
CA TYR A 253 -17.55 15.56 17.86
C TYR A 253 -17.10 15.27 16.44
N TYR A 254 -16.95 13.97 16.13
CA TYR A 254 -16.75 13.47 14.78
C TYR A 254 -18.05 12.93 14.23
N TYR A 255 -18.23 13.12 12.94
CA TYR A 255 -19.34 12.55 12.19
C TYR A 255 -18.79 11.57 11.17
N PHE A 256 -19.31 10.37 11.18
CA PHE A 256 -18.91 9.30 10.28
C PHE A 256 -20.05 8.93 9.34
N ASN A 257 -19.72 8.58 8.11
CA ASN A 257 -20.64 7.97 7.17
C ASN A 257 -20.89 6.51 7.56
N VAL A 258 -22.11 6.05 7.34
CA VAL A 258 -22.44 4.62 7.35
C VAL A 258 -22.30 4.11 5.92
N ASP A 259 -21.14 3.56 5.61
CA ASP A 259 -20.75 3.14 4.26
C ASP A 259 -21.03 1.64 4.03
N PRO A 260 -21.28 1.20 2.78
CA PRO A 260 -21.36 -0.21 2.43
C PRO A 260 -20.11 -0.98 2.84
N ILE A 261 -20.27 -2.18 3.40
CA ILE A 261 -19.18 -3.03 3.80
C ILE A 261 -18.66 -3.80 2.57
N LYS A 262 -17.36 -3.68 2.30
CA LYS A 262 -16.67 -4.47 1.26
C LYS A 262 -16.19 -5.78 1.84
N TRP A 263 -16.68 -6.87 1.28
CA TRP A 263 -16.30 -8.22 1.65
C TRP A 263 -15.51 -8.89 0.53
N ARG A 264 -14.47 -9.60 0.90
CA ARG A 264 -13.77 -10.51 -0.01
C ARG A 264 -14.42 -11.88 0.07
N VAL A 265 -14.74 -12.48 -1.06
CA VAL A 265 -15.24 -13.84 -1.15
C VAL A 265 -14.04 -14.79 -1.01
N ILE A 266 -13.96 -15.51 0.11
CA ILE A 266 -12.85 -16.43 0.40
C ILE A 266 -13.18 -17.89 0.10
N SER A 267 -14.47 -18.24 0.02
CA SER A 267 -14.96 -19.56 -0.39
C SER A 267 -16.33 -19.43 -1.04
N GLU A 268 -16.58 -20.27 -2.01
CA GLU A 268 -17.87 -20.44 -2.65
C GLU A 268 -18.19 -21.94 -2.74
N ASP A 269 -19.39 -22.29 -2.47
CA ASP A 269 -19.99 -23.57 -2.85
C ASP A 269 -21.28 -23.33 -3.68
N ASN A 270 -22.07 -24.37 -3.96
CA ASN A 270 -23.17 -24.26 -4.91
C ASN A 270 -24.17 -23.14 -4.59
N ASP A 271 -24.42 -22.85 -3.32
CA ASP A 271 -25.50 -21.96 -2.88
C ASP A 271 -25.04 -20.88 -1.89
N THR A 272 -23.80 -20.96 -1.36
CA THR A 272 -23.30 -20.07 -0.33
C THR A 272 -21.91 -19.53 -0.62
N MET A 273 -21.62 -18.38 -0.04
CA MET A 273 -20.30 -17.76 -0.05
C MET A 273 -19.84 -17.45 1.38
N THR A 274 -18.58 -17.74 1.68
CA THR A 274 -17.95 -17.25 2.90
C THR A 274 -17.28 -15.90 2.60
N LEU A 275 -17.69 -14.89 3.37
CA LEU A 275 -17.27 -13.51 3.20
C LEU A 275 -16.31 -13.11 4.32
N PHE A 276 -15.22 -12.46 3.94
CA PHE A 276 -14.22 -11.92 4.85
C PHE A 276 -14.14 -10.41 4.69
N SER A 277 -14.31 -9.65 5.78
CA SER A 277 -14.25 -8.20 5.73
C SER A 277 -12.89 -7.72 5.21
N GLU A 278 -12.89 -6.89 4.17
CA GLU A 278 -11.66 -6.34 3.59
C GLU A 278 -11.01 -5.31 4.51
N TYR A 279 -11.80 -4.65 5.36
CA TYR A 279 -11.35 -3.65 6.33
C TYR A 279 -11.59 -4.11 7.76
N VAL A 280 -10.78 -3.60 8.68
CA VAL A 280 -11.07 -3.68 10.12
C VAL A 280 -12.12 -2.62 10.41
N LEU A 281 -13.35 -3.06 10.66
CA LEU A 281 -14.50 -2.18 10.81
C LEU A 281 -14.61 -1.57 12.21
N ASP A 282 -14.22 -2.34 13.24
CA ASP A 282 -14.36 -1.95 14.64
C ASP A 282 -13.36 -2.71 15.51
N VAL A 283 -13.17 -2.25 16.74
CA VAL A 283 -12.34 -2.88 17.76
C VAL A 283 -13.19 -3.16 18.98
N TYR A 284 -13.38 -4.43 19.30
CA TYR A 284 -14.13 -4.87 20.45
C TYR A 284 -13.31 -5.84 21.28
N LYS A 285 -13.47 -5.80 22.61
CA LYS A 285 -12.74 -6.72 23.50
C LYS A 285 -13.25 -8.15 23.31
N PHE A 286 -12.31 -9.10 23.32
CA PHE A 286 -12.66 -10.50 23.17
C PHE A 286 -13.49 -10.98 24.38
N ASN A 287 -13.01 -10.71 25.61
CA ASN A 287 -13.70 -11.00 26.86
C ASN A 287 -13.24 -10.05 27.98
N GLU A 288 -14.01 -9.89 29.06
CA GLU A 288 -13.60 -9.15 30.27
C GLU A 288 -12.74 -9.98 31.20
N ALA A 289 -13.00 -11.28 31.27
CA ALA A 289 -12.17 -12.23 32.02
C ALA A 289 -10.98 -12.69 31.16
N GLU A 290 -9.93 -13.19 31.78
CA GLU A 290 -8.80 -13.87 31.11
C GLU A 290 -9.22 -15.26 30.58
N ASP A 291 -10.39 -15.31 29.95
CA ASP A 291 -10.98 -16.49 29.33
C ASP A 291 -11.05 -16.27 27.82
N ASN A 292 -10.27 -17.02 27.07
CA ASN A 292 -10.23 -16.98 25.61
C ASN A 292 -11.18 -17.99 24.95
N ASN A 293 -12.18 -18.48 25.67
CA ASN A 293 -13.20 -19.38 25.16
C ASN A 293 -14.15 -18.62 24.22
N TYR A 294 -14.14 -18.97 22.93
CA TYR A 294 -14.97 -18.29 21.93
C TYR A 294 -16.47 -18.48 22.14
N GLU A 295 -16.91 -19.67 22.55
CA GLU A 295 -18.33 -19.99 22.77
C GLU A 295 -19.03 -18.99 23.70
N ASN A 296 -18.34 -18.60 24.78
CA ASN A 296 -18.87 -17.69 25.80
C ASN A 296 -18.35 -16.26 25.70
N SER A 297 -17.56 -15.95 24.66
CA SER A 297 -16.90 -14.65 24.53
C SER A 297 -17.87 -13.49 24.29
N GLN A 298 -17.49 -12.32 24.78
CA GLN A 298 -18.25 -11.10 24.56
C GLN A 298 -18.21 -10.66 23.09
N ILE A 299 -17.09 -10.88 22.39
CA ILE A 299 -16.98 -10.57 20.97
C ILE A 299 -17.97 -11.40 20.15
N ARG A 300 -18.12 -12.71 20.40
CA ARG A 300 -19.11 -13.55 19.72
C ARG A 300 -20.54 -13.06 19.92
N LYS A 301 -20.87 -12.72 21.17
CA LYS A 301 -22.20 -12.17 21.51
C LYS A 301 -22.43 -10.85 20.79
N TRP A 302 -21.47 -9.96 20.81
CA TRP A 302 -21.56 -8.65 20.13
C TRP A 302 -21.72 -8.83 18.61
N LEU A 303 -20.94 -9.71 17.99
CA LEU A 303 -21.02 -9.98 16.55
C LEU A 303 -22.42 -10.45 16.13
N ASN A 304 -23.08 -11.31 16.91
CA ASN A 304 -24.35 -11.93 16.55
C ASN A 304 -25.60 -11.19 17.08
N GLU A 305 -25.48 -10.37 18.12
CA GLU A 305 -26.61 -9.63 18.70
C GLU A 305 -26.61 -8.14 18.34
N VAL A 306 -25.44 -7.52 18.17
CA VAL A 306 -25.31 -6.09 17.90
C VAL A 306 -24.88 -5.81 16.48
N PHE A 307 -23.68 -6.28 16.08
CA PHE A 307 -23.15 -6.03 14.75
C PHE A 307 -24.07 -6.59 13.65
N TYR A 308 -24.49 -7.84 13.77
CA TYR A 308 -25.40 -8.47 12.82
C TYR A 308 -26.71 -7.69 12.59
N LYS A 309 -27.30 -7.14 13.66
CA LYS A 309 -28.54 -6.38 13.56
C LYS A 309 -28.35 -4.97 13.01
N ASN A 310 -27.21 -4.35 13.31
CA ASN A 310 -26.96 -2.96 12.92
C ASN A 310 -26.34 -2.85 11.51
N ALA A 311 -25.53 -3.82 11.13
CA ALA A 311 -24.83 -3.79 9.84
C ALA A 311 -25.70 -4.30 8.67
N PHE A 312 -26.74 -5.08 8.93
CA PHE A 312 -27.55 -5.71 7.88
C PHE A 312 -29.02 -5.37 8.04
N SER A 313 -29.66 -4.95 6.95
CA SER A 313 -31.12 -4.80 6.89
C SER A 313 -31.83 -6.16 7.09
N GLU A 314 -33.09 -6.16 7.45
CA GLU A 314 -33.88 -7.42 7.63
C GLU A 314 -33.81 -8.32 6.39
N ALA A 315 -33.89 -7.74 5.19
CA ALA A 315 -33.79 -8.49 3.94
C ALA A 315 -32.41 -9.11 3.74
N GLN A 316 -31.34 -8.42 4.15
CA GLN A 316 -29.98 -8.94 4.11
C GLN A 316 -29.75 -10.00 5.20
N GLN A 317 -30.29 -9.81 6.41
CA GLN A 317 -30.23 -10.79 7.49
C GLN A 317 -30.83 -12.14 7.09
N GLN A 318 -31.93 -12.14 6.33
CA GLN A 318 -32.54 -13.37 5.81
C GLN A 318 -31.68 -14.14 4.81
N ARG A 319 -30.69 -13.48 4.21
CA ARG A 319 -29.74 -14.10 3.27
C ARG A 319 -28.48 -14.64 3.97
N ILE A 320 -28.23 -14.25 5.21
CA ILE A 320 -27.07 -14.71 5.97
C ILE A 320 -27.39 -16.07 6.58
N VAL A 321 -26.62 -17.07 6.19
CA VAL A 321 -26.79 -18.44 6.67
C VAL A 321 -26.10 -18.60 8.02
N LYS A 322 -26.83 -19.16 8.98
CA LYS A 322 -26.27 -19.54 10.28
C LYS A 322 -25.29 -20.70 10.08
N THR A 323 -24.04 -20.48 10.43
CA THR A 323 -22.93 -21.38 10.10
C THR A 323 -22.39 -22.04 11.35
N LYS A 324 -22.12 -23.34 11.25
CA LYS A 324 -21.44 -24.09 12.31
C LYS A 324 -19.96 -23.69 12.33
N VAL A 325 -19.49 -23.18 13.47
CA VAL A 325 -18.11 -22.77 13.71
C VAL A 325 -17.45 -23.80 14.60
N ASP A 326 -16.38 -24.42 14.08
CA ASP A 326 -15.56 -25.39 14.84
C ASP A 326 -14.62 -24.63 15.80
N ASN A 327 -14.86 -24.79 17.10
CA ASN A 327 -14.07 -24.16 18.16
C ASN A 327 -13.16 -25.17 18.87
N SER A 328 -12.94 -26.34 18.28
CA SER A 328 -12.08 -27.37 18.84
C SER A 328 -10.61 -26.99 18.84
N ALA A 329 -9.80 -27.68 19.65
CA ALA A 329 -8.35 -27.47 19.70
C ALA A 329 -7.65 -27.68 18.35
N SER A 330 -8.25 -28.44 17.42
CA SER A 330 -7.69 -28.68 16.08
C SER A 330 -7.69 -27.43 15.19
N THR A 331 -8.51 -26.43 15.48
CA THR A 331 -8.58 -25.17 14.75
C THR A 331 -7.62 -24.10 15.27
N THR A 332 -6.86 -24.38 16.33
CA THR A 332 -5.92 -23.45 16.97
C THR A 332 -4.48 -23.80 16.64
N TYR A 333 -3.54 -22.89 16.95
CA TYR A 333 -2.11 -23.13 16.77
C TYR A 333 -1.57 -24.29 17.60
N ALA A 334 -2.12 -24.49 18.79
CA ALA A 334 -1.71 -25.57 19.69
C ALA A 334 -2.80 -26.63 19.78
N SER A 335 -2.48 -27.87 19.40
CA SER A 335 -3.39 -29.01 19.46
C SER A 335 -3.92 -29.34 20.88
N SER A 336 -3.34 -28.73 21.91
CA SER A 336 -3.73 -28.85 23.32
C SER A 336 -4.24 -27.50 23.89
N ASN A 337 -4.93 -26.70 23.10
CA ASN A 337 -5.45 -25.43 23.59
C ASN A 337 -6.51 -25.64 24.68
N PRO A 338 -6.23 -25.23 25.93
CA PRO A 338 -7.17 -25.40 27.05
C PRO A 338 -8.42 -24.52 26.91
N MET A 339 -8.40 -23.53 25.98
CA MET A 339 -9.51 -22.63 25.72
C MET A 339 -10.41 -23.10 24.55
N ALA A 340 -10.18 -24.31 24.04
CA ALA A 340 -11.10 -24.93 23.09
C ALA A 340 -12.48 -25.09 23.74
N SER A 341 -13.53 -24.90 22.93
CA SER A 341 -14.90 -24.94 23.39
C SER A 341 -15.77 -25.81 22.48
N ASN A 342 -17.05 -25.90 22.80
CA ASN A 342 -18.01 -26.53 21.92
C ASN A 342 -18.16 -25.72 20.62
N ASP A 343 -18.52 -26.42 19.56
CA ASP A 343 -18.90 -25.78 18.30
C ASP A 343 -20.08 -24.83 18.54
N THR A 344 -20.07 -23.72 17.80
CA THR A 344 -21.14 -22.72 17.85
C THR A 344 -21.86 -22.61 16.51
N GLU A 345 -23.04 -22.01 16.52
CA GLU A 345 -23.75 -21.65 15.30
C GLU A 345 -23.90 -20.12 15.28
N ASP A 346 -23.27 -19.49 14.29
CA ASP A 346 -23.14 -18.05 14.22
C ASP A 346 -23.50 -17.49 12.84
N PHE A 347 -24.03 -16.29 12.79
CA PHE A 347 -24.24 -15.51 11.57
C PHE A 347 -22.98 -14.76 11.16
N VAL A 348 -22.27 -14.23 12.17
CA VAL A 348 -21.00 -13.53 12.00
C VAL A 348 -20.02 -14.09 13.02
N PHE A 349 -18.81 -14.44 12.57
CA PHE A 349 -17.82 -15.10 13.41
C PHE A 349 -16.39 -14.63 13.09
N LEU A 350 -15.48 -14.89 13.99
CA LEU A 350 -14.04 -14.69 13.79
C LEU A 350 -13.46 -15.93 13.11
N LEU A 351 -12.57 -15.73 12.15
CA LEU A 351 -11.82 -16.83 11.55
C LEU A 351 -10.88 -17.47 12.58
N SER A 352 -10.81 -18.78 12.61
CA SER A 352 -9.88 -19.55 13.41
C SER A 352 -8.44 -19.46 12.86
N TYR A 353 -7.45 -19.96 13.61
CA TYR A 353 -6.09 -20.11 13.09
C TYR A 353 -6.06 -21.03 11.84
N ALA A 354 -6.82 -22.11 11.86
CA ALA A 354 -6.93 -23.01 10.71
C ALA A 354 -7.48 -22.30 9.46
N ASP A 355 -8.48 -21.42 9.63
CA ASP A 355 -9.04 -20.63 8.54
C ASP A 355 -8.02 -19.64 7.97
N VAL A 356 -7.35 -18.86 8.83
CA VAL A 356 -6.38 -17.85 8.37
C VAL A 356 -5.06 -18.43 7.86
N THR A 357 -4.87 -19.73 7.96
CA THR A 357 -3.76 -20.47 7.32
C THR A 357 -4.22 -21.39 6.20
N ASN A 358 -5.48 -21.26 5.78
CA ASN A 358 -6.05 -22.08 4.72
C ASN A 358 -5.73 -21.49 3.33
N ALA A 359 -4.88 -22.18 2.57
CA ALA A 359 -4.51 -21.76 1.22
C ALA A 359 -5.70 -21.70 0.25
N LYS A 360 -6.79 -22.45 0.49
CA LYS A 360 -8.02 -22.40 -0.31
C LYS A 360 -8.77 -21.07 -0.14
N TYR A 361 -8.59 -20.41 0.99
CA TYR A 361 -9.15 -19.08 1.27
C TYR A 361 -8.22 -17.94 0.77
N GLY A 362 -7.12 -18.30 0.09
CA GLY A 362 -6.15 -17.35 -0.44
C GLY A 362 -5.15 -16.86 0.59
N PHE A 363 -5.08 -17.49 1.77
CA PHE A 363 -4.08 -17.17 2.79
C PHE A 363 -2.81 -18.01 2.62
N SER A 364 -1.69 -17.54 3.18
CA SER A 364 -0.48 -18.34 3.30
C SER A 364 -0.72 -19.55 4.21
N SER A 365 -0.21 -20.72 3.84
CA SER A 365 -0.36 -21.97 4.62
C SER A 365 0.43 -21.98 5.94
N SER A 366 1.29 -20.99 6.17
CA SER A 366 1.97 -20.76 7.44
C SER A 366 1.56 -19.42 8.02
N PHE A 367 1.65 -19.25 9.34
CA PHE A 367 1.40 -17.96 9.97
C PHE A 367 2.55 -17.00 9.64
N ASP A 368 2.41 -16.29 8.52
CA ASP A 368 3.33 -15.24 8.10
C ASP A 368 2.70 -13.88 8.40
N VAL A 369 3.34 -13.12 9.26
CA VAL A 369 2.92 -11.75 9.63
C VAL A 369 2.94 -10.78 8.43
N ASN A 370 3.62 -11.15 7.35
CA ASN A 370 3.69 -10.35 6.12
C ASN A 370 2.66 -10.74 5.06
N ASP A 371 1.84 -11.77 5.31
CA ASP A 371 0.77 -12.14 4.39
C ASP A 371 -0.25 -11.02 4.26
N LYS A 372 -0.20 -10.33 3.12
CA LYS A 372 -1.09 -9.21 2.79
C LYS A 372 -2.56 -9.60 2.75
N ASN A 373 -2.86 -10.88 2.52
CA ASN A 373 -4.24 -11.37 2.46
C ASN A 373 -4.91 -11.47 3.82
N ARG A 374 -4.12 -11.46 4.91
CA ARG A 374 -4.61 -11.45 6.30
C ARG A 374 -4.62 -10.06 6.92
N LYS A 375 -3.95 -9.09 6.30
CA LYS A 375 -3.89 -7.72 6.82
C LYS A 375 -5.14 -6.97 6.39
N GLY A 376 -5.98 -6.59 7.34
CA GLY A 376 -7.00 -5.58 7.14
C GLY A 376 -6.44 -4.18 7.38
N ILE A 377 -6.89 -3.21 6.59
CA ILE A 377 -6.66 -1.79 6.85
C ILE A 377 -7.82 -1.33 7.73
N ALA A 378 -7.54 -0.62 8.83
CA ALA A 378 -8.60 -0.04 9.66
C ALA A 378 -9.37 1.02 8.88
N THR A 379 -10.68 1.07 9.09
CA THR A 379 -11.52 2.20 8.64
C THR A 379 -11.16 3.47 9.44
N GLU A 380 -11.77 4.59 9.11
CA GLU A 380 -11.53 5.85 9.87
C GLU A 380 -12.28 5.88 11.20
N TYR A 381 -13.29 5.05 11.35
CA TYR A 381 -14.02 4.82 12.60
C TYR A 381 -13.25 3.88 13.52
#